data_a6424a09de8061a4f39ae750ef0a8bf5
#
_entry.id   a6424a09de8061a4f39ae750ef0a8bf5
#
_cell.length_a   1.000
_cell.length_b   1.000
_cell.length_c   1.000
_cell.angle_alpha   90.00
_cell.angle_beta   90.00
_cell.angle_gamma   90.00
#
_symmetry.space_group_name_H-M   'P 1'
#
loop_
_entity.id
_entity.type
_entity.pdbx_description
1 polymer ?
#
loop_
_entity_poly.entity_id
_entity_poly.type
_entity_poly.pdbx_seq_one_letter_code
_entity_poly.pdbx_strand_id
1 'polypeptide(L)'
;FDELFGRAVATYLTFNGTGANVMALTALARPGDAVICTDCAHINVDETGAPERVVGAKLIDLAANDGKLAPEQIADQAHAIGVAHHAQPAIVSITQSTEWGTVYSADEVAAICDMAHRHGMRVHMDGARIANAVAASGGTVAALRAMTVDAGVDVITFGGTKNGLLGGEAVVFLDPMSGARGQF
;
A
#
# COMPACT_ATOMS: atom_id res chain seq x y z
N PHE A 1 1.50 18.02 1.62
CA PHE A 1 1.60 16.69 2.25
C PHE A 1 2.65 16.68 3.36
N ASP A 2 3.75 17.41 3.26
CA ASP A 2 4.77 17.47 4.33
C ASP A 2 4.18 17.82 5.70
N GLU A 3 3.34 18.87 5.76
CA GLU A 3 2.65 19.26 6.98
C GLU A 3 1.69 18.18 7.47
N LEU A 4 0.99 17.51 6.55
CA LEU A 4 0.01 16.48 6.87
C LEU A 4 0.68 15.26 7.52
N PHE A 5 1.80 14.79 6.95
CA PHE A 5 2.54 13.63 7.46
C PHE A 5 3.61 14.00 8.50
N GLY A 6 3.86 15.28 8.75
CA GLY A 6 4.81 15.76 9.76
C GLY A 6 6.27 15.54 9.41
N ARG A 7 6.59 15.28 8.15
CA ARG A 7 7.93 15.07 7.61
C ARG A 7 7.98 15.39 6.12
N ALA A 8 9.17 15.54 5.57
CA ALA A 8 9.34 15.65 4.12
C ALA A 8 8.90 14.36 3.44
N VAL A 9 8.11 14.47 2.38
CA VAL A 9 7.61 13.36 1.55
C VAL A 9 7.80 13.67 0.07
N ALA A 10 7.85 12.65 -0.78
CA ALA A 10 7.81 12.84 -2.23
C ALA A 10 6.38 12.55 -2.72
N THR A 11 5.77 13.55 -3.39
CA THR A 11 4.37 13.48 -3.82
C THR A 11 4.26 13.63 -5.33
N TYR A 12 3.50 12.72 -5.95
CA TYR A 12 3.18 12.73 -7.38
C TYR A 12 1.67 12.67 -7.57
N LEU A 13 1.14 13.56 -8.41
CA LEU A 13 -0.29 13.59 -8.71
C LEU A 13 -0.59 12.64 -9.87
N THR A 14 -1.66 11.87 -9.74
CA THR A 14 -2.14 10.94 -10.76
C THR A 14 -3.61 11.18 -11.07
N PHE A 15 -4.06 10.65 -12.20
CA PHE A 15 -5.41 10.90 -12.69
C PHE A 15 -6.47 10.06 -11.96
N ASN A 16 -6.15 8.81 -11.59
CA ASN A 16 -7.07 7.87 -10.94
C ASN A 16 -6.34 6.88 -10.02
N GLY A 17 -7.10 6.12 -9.23
CA GLY A 17 -6.59 5.17 -8.24
C GLY A 17 -5.74 4.05 -8.87
N THR A 18 -6.18 3.46 -9.99
CA THR A 18 -5.40 2.43 -10.69
C THR A 18 -4.04 2.96 -11.14
N GLY A 19 -3.99 4.17 -11.72
CA GLY A 19 -2.73 4.82 -12.08
C GLY A 19 -1.85 5.08 -10.87
N ALA A 20 -2.44 5.46 -9.73
CA ALA A 20 -1.71 5.67 -8.48
C ALA A 20 -1.11 4.36 -7.96
N ASN A 21 -1.89 3.28 -7.91
CA ASN A 21 -1.42 1.96 -7.46
C ASN A 21 -0.32 1.42 -8.38
N VAL A 22 -0.51 1.48 -9.69
CA VAL A 22 0.51 1.05 -10.67
C VAL A 22 1.79 1.86 -10.51
N MET A 23 1.71 3.19 -10.37
CA MET A 23 2.88 4.05 -10.14
C MET A 23 3.60 3.70 -8.85
N ALA A 24 2.88 3.56 -7.73
CA ALA A 24 3.45 3.21 -6.44
C ALA A 24 4.18 1.87 -6.50
N LEU A 25 3.51 0.84 -7.03
CA LEU A 25 4.08 -0.50 -7.14
C LEU A 25 5.28 -0.55 -8.10
N THR A 26 5.22 0.16 -9.25
CA THR A 26 6.34 0.23 -10.20
C THR A 26 7.59 0.87 -9.60
N ALA A 27 7.41 1.86 -8.73
CA ALA A 27 8.53 2.52 -8.06
C ALA A 27 9.24 1.59 -7.05
N LEU A 28 8.50 0.65 -6.45
CA LEU A 28 9.00 -0.24 -5.41
C LEU A 28 9.45 -1.62 -5.92
N ALA A 29 8.79 -2.15 -6.96
CA ALA A 29 9.03 -3.50 -7.48
C ALA A 29 10.01 -3.51 -8.66
N ARG A 30 10.50 -4.72 -8.95
CA ARG A 30 11.23 -5.06 -10.17
C ARG A 30 10.48 -6.18 -10.90
N PRO A 31 10.66 -6.34 -12.22
CA PRO A 31 10.14 -7.51 -12.91
C PRO A 31 10.64 -8.81 -12.25
N GLY A 32 9.71 -9.71 -11.96
CA GLY A 32 10.00 -10.96 -11.23
C GLY A 32 9.76 -10.88 -9.72
N ASP A 33 9.51 -9.71 -9.17
CA ASP A 33 9.04 -9.56 -7.79
C ASP A 33 7.59 -10.02 -7.62
N ALA A 34 7.15 -10.12 -6.38
CA ALA A 34 5.76 -10.36 -6.02
C ALA A 34 5.23 -9.31 -5.05
N VAL A 35 3.94 -9.03 -5.18
CA VAL A 35 3.16 -8.18 -4.28
C VAL A 35 2.18 -9.07 -3.53
N ILE A 36 2.29 -9.13 -2.21
CA ILE A 36 1.34 -9.82 -1.34
C ILE A 36 0.16 -8.89 -1.08
N CYS A 37 -1.05 -9.34 -1.31
CA CYS A 37 -2.28 -8.59 -1.05
C CYS A 37 -3.40 -9.53 -0.55
N THR A 38 -4.55 -8.97 -0.21
CA THR A 38 -5.75 -9.77 0.06
C THR A 38 -6.39 -10.23 -1.25
N ASP A 39 -7.12 -11.34 -1.21
CA ASP A 39 -7.91 -11.86 -2.33
C ASP A 39 -8.97 -10.86 -2.83
N CYS A 40 -9.47 -9.99 -1.95
CA CYS A 40 -10.42 -8.93 -2.27
C CYS A 40 -9.78 -7.57 -2.61
N ALA A 41 -8.44 -7.45 -2.59
CA ALA A 41 -7.75 -6.19 -2.85
C ALA A 41 -8.12 -5.62 -4.23
N HIS A 42 -8.34 -4.31 -4.30
CA HIS A 42 -8.67 -3.61 -5.55
C HIS A 42 -7.65 -3.89 -6.66
N ILE A 43 -6.36 -3.92 -6.33
CA ILE A 43 -5.26 -4.23 -7.27
C ILE A 43 -5.37 -5.65 -7.85
N ASN A 44 -6.02 -6.58 -7.14
CA ASN A 44 -6.21 -7.96 -7.57
C ASN A 44 -7.49 -8.14 -8.40
N VAL A 45 -8.60 -7.47 -7.98
CA VAL A 45 -9.94 -7.77 -8.50
C VAL A 45 -10.40 -6.73 -9.54
N ASP A 46 -10.18 -5.44 -9.29
CA ASP A 46 -10.90 -4.35 -9.98
C ASP A 46 -9.98 -3.44 -10.85
N GLU A 47 -8.76 -3.87 -11.16
CA GLU A 47 -7.82 -3.10 -12.00
C GLU A 47 -7.46 -3.80 -13.31
N THR A 48 -8.25 -4.78 -13.74
CA THR A 48 -8.09 -5.50 -15.03
C THR A 48 -6.68 -6.06 -15.28
N GLY A 49 -5.98 -6.46 -14.20
CA GLY A 49 -4.60 -6.96 -14.25
C GLY A 49 -3.56 -5.89 -14.58
N ALA A 50 -3.90 -4.59 -14.47
CA ALA A 50 -2.96 -3.51 -14.73
C ALA A 50 -1.70 -3.56 -13.85
N PRO A 51 -1.78 -3.84 -12.53
CA PRO A 51 -0.60 -4.00 -11.70
C PRO A 51 0.34 -5.07 -12.23
N GLU A 52 -0.13 -6.29 -12.46
CA GLU A 52 0.73 -7.38 -12.96
C GLU A 52 1.32 -7.08 -14.33
N ARG A 53 0.50 -6.55 -15.24
CA ARG A 53 0.94 -6.28 -16.61
C ARG A 53 1.97 -5.15 -16.71
N VAL A 54 1.78 -4.06 -15.98
CA VAL A 54 2.62 -2.86 -16.10
C VAL A 54 3.86 -2.98 -15.21
N VAL A 55 3.68 -3.44 -13.96
CA VAL A 55 4.78 -3.59 -13.01
C VAL A 55 5.65 -4.80 -13.36
N GLY A 56 5.06 -5.84 -13.95
CA GLY A 56 5.73 -7.10 -14.21
C GLY A 56 5.97 -7.93 -12.94
N ALA A 57 5.23 -7.65 -11.87
CA ALA A 57 5.26 -8.37 -10.61
C ALA A 57 4.06 -9.31 -10.52
N LYS A 58 4.22 -10.45 -9.84
CA LYS A 58 3.13 -11.37 -9.56
C LYS A 58 2.32 -10.86 -8.37
N LEU A 59 0.99 -10.87 -8.43
CA LEU A 59 0.16 -10.75 -7.24
C LEU A 59 0.07 -12.12 -6.53
N ILE A 60 0.28 -12.12 -5.22
CA ILE A 60 0.05 -13.25 -4.32
C ILE A 60 -1.14 -12.85 -3.45
N ASP A 61 -2.31 -13.31 -3.87
CA ASP A 61 -3.56 -13.04 -3.19
C ASP A 61 -3.77 -14.05 -2.06
N LEU A 62 -3.98 -13.55 -0.87
CA LEU A 62 -4.18 -14.34 0.33
C LEU A 62 -5.62 -14.19 0.84
N ALA A 63 -6.23 -15.30 1.23
CA ALA A 63 -7.56 -15.28 1.84
C ALA A 63 -7.56 -14.38 3.08
N ALA A 64 -8.46 -13.40 3.10
CA ALA A 64 -8.50 -12.39 4.13
C ALA A 64 -9.74 -12.54 5.03
N ASN A 65 -9.55 -12.42 6.34
CA ASN A 65 -10.65 -12.22 7.26
C ASN A 65 -10.98 -10.72 7.31
N ASP A 66 -12.22 -10.37 7.08
CA ASP A 66 -12.70 -8.97 7.10
C ASP A 66 -11.91 -8.03 6.14
N GLY A 67 -11.36 -8.57 5.05
CA GLY A 67 -10.57 -7.80 4.10
C GLY A 67 -9.17 -7.42 4.59
N LYS A 68 -8.67 -8.03 5.66
CA LYS A 68 -7.39 -7.72 6.28
C LYS A 68 -6.38 -8.86 6.15
N LEU A 69 -5.12 -8.51 5.94
CA LEU A 69 -3.97 -9.42 6.11
C LEU A 69 -3.59 -9.51 7.59
N ALA A 70 -3.05 -10.67 7.98
CA ALA A 70 -2.38 -10.87 9.24
C ALA A 70 -0.85 -10.97 9.03
N PRO A 71 -0.02 -10.54 10.01
CA PRO A 71 1.43 -10.63 9.89
C PRO A 71 1.95 -12.04 9.62
N GLU A 72 1.31 -13.07 10.17
CA GLU A 72 1.68 -14.48 10.00
C GLU A 72 1.56 -14.91 8.53
N GLN A 73 0.53 -14.44 7.82
CA GLN A 73 0.34 -14.72 6.40
C GLN A 73 1.49 -14.15 5.55
N ILE A 74 2.05 -12.99 5.94
CA ILE A 74 3.21 -12.37 5.28
C ILE A 74 4.46 -13.20 5.55
N ALA A 75 4.67 -13.61 6.81
CA ALA A 75 5.79 -14.45 7.21
C ALA A 75 5.80 -15.79 6.44
N ASP A 76 4.63 -16.38 6.22
CA ASP A 76 4.48 -17.62 5.45
C ASP A 76 4.94 -17.49 3.99
N GLN A 77 4.88 -16.29 3.39
CA GLN A 77 5.37 -16.05 2.03
C GLN A 77 6.89 -15.84 1.96
N ALA A 78 7.54 -15.56 3.08
CA ALA A 78 8.98 -15.31 3.12
C ALA A 78 9.83 -16.53 2.71
N HIS A 79 9.26 -17.74 2.70
CA HIS A 79 9.94 -18.94 2.22
C HIS A 79 10.38 -18.86 0.73
N ALA A 80 9.73 -18.00 -0.06
CA ALA A 80 10.06 -17.80 -1.48
C ALA A 80 11.28 -16.90 -1.69
N ILE A 81 11.71 -16.14 -0.67
CA ILE A 81 12.83 -15.22 -0.77
C ILE A 81 14.13 -15.99 -1.04
N GLY A 82 14.84 -15.58 -2.11
CA GLY A 82 16.09 -16.20 -2.52
C GLY A 82 15.96 -17.53 -3.26
N VAL A 83 14.75 -18.05 -3.44
CA VAL A 83 14.50 -19.25 -4.25
C VAL A 83 14.47 -18.87 -5.73
N ALA A 84 15.40 -19.38 -6.52
CA ALA A 84 15.66 -18.93 -7.91
C ALA A 84 14.49 -19.06 -8.88
N HIS A 85 13.53 -19.94 -8.61
CA HIS A 85 12.38 -20.19 -9.50
C HIS A 85 11.06 -19.61 -8.97
N HIS A 86 11.11 -18.87 -7.85
CA HIS A 86 9.95 -18.23 -7.28
C HIS A 86 9.95 -16.73 -7.60
N ALA A 87 8.76 -16.14 -7.79
CA ALA A 87 8.61 -14.70 -7.72
C ALA A 87 9.02 -14.22 -6.32
N GLN A 88 9.77 -13.13 -6.25
CA GLN A 88 10.39 -12.68 -5.00
C GLN A 88 9.42 -11.76 -4.23
N PRO A 89 8.90 -12.13 -3.06
CA PRO A 89 8.08 -11.24 -2.24
C PRO A 89 8.86 -9.97 -1.92
N ALA A 90 8.39 -8.83 -2.45
CA ALA A 90 9.06 -7.54 -2.31
C ALA A 90 8.16 -6.45 -1.72
N ILE A 91 6.84 -6.61 -1.88
CA ILE A 91 5.87 -5.62 -1.43
C ILE A 91 4.72 -6.33 -0.71
N VAL A 92 4.25 -5.72 0.38
CA VAL A 92 2.96 -6.00 1.00
C VAL A 92 2.04 -4.84 0.69
N SER A 93 0.88 -5.11 0.11
CA SER A 93 -0.14 -4.11 -0.22
C SER A 93 -1.38 -4.32 0.63
N ILE A 94 -1.75 -3.30 1.41
CA ILE A 94 -2.98 -3.28 2.22
C ILE A 94 -3.87 -2.13 1.77
N THR A 95 -5.17 -2.21 2.03
CA THR A 95 -6.15 -1.17 1.69
C THR A 95 -6.76 -0.56 2.95
N GLN A 96 -6.79 0.78 3.03
CA GLN A 96 -7.30 1.51 4.19
C GLN A 96 -8.29 2.61 3.76
N SER A 97 -9.58 2.58 4.12
CA SER A 97 -10.27 1.39 4.66
C SER A 97 -10.38 0.29 3.61
N THR A 98 -10.53 -0.96 4.08
CA THR A 98 -10.60 -2.12 3.18
C THR A 98 -11.80 -2.07 2.22
N GLU A 99 -11.81 -2.92 1.22
CA GLU A 99 -12.90 -3.06 0.24
C GLU A 99 -14.22 -3.44 0.92
N TRP A 100 -14.16 -4.08 2.07
CA TRP A 100 -15.33 -4.47 2.88
C TRP A 100 -15.73 -3.42 3.92
N GLY A 101 -15.01 -2.28 3.97
CA GLY A 101 -15.30 -1.16 4.88
C GLY A 101 -14.76 -1.34 6.29
N THR A 102 -13.97 -2.36 6.55
CA THR A 102 -13.25 -2.51 7.82
C THR A 102 -12.04 -1.57 7.88
N VAL A 103 -11.54 -1.29 9.06
CA VAL A 103 -10.42 -0.40 9.30
C VAL A 103 -9.33 -1.11 10.06
N TYR A 104 -8.11 -1.12 9.54
CA TYR A 104 -6.94 -1.51 10.32
C TYR A 104 -6.70 -0.48 11.43
N SER A 105 -6.47 -0.93 12.65
CA SER A 105 -5.94 -0.08 13.71
C SER A 105 -4.48 0.30 13.41
N ALA A 106 -3.96 1.33 14.08
CA ALA A 106 -2.56 1.70 13.96
C ALA A 106 -1.61 0.55 14.35
N ASP A 107 -1.96 -0.19 15.39
CA ASP A 107 -1.17 -1.35 15.86
C ASP A 107 -1.18 -2.50 14.83
N GLU A 108 -2.33 -2.78 14.18
CA GLU A 108 -2.40 -3.77 13.11
C GLU A 108 -1.52 -3.37 11.91
N VAL A 109 -1.56 -2.10 11.50
CA VAL A 109 -0.69 -1.60 10.42
C VAL A 109 0.78 -1.70 10.82
N ALA A 110 1.14 -1.30 12.04
CA ALA A 110 2.52 -1.38 12.53
C ALA A 110 3.03 -2.82 12.56
N ALA A 111 2.20 -3.77 13.00
CA ALA A 111 2.58 -5.19 13.01
C ALA A 111 2.84 -5.75 11.60
N ILE A 112 2.03 -5.33 10.61
CA ILE A 112 2.23 -5.67 9.20
C ILE A 112 3.54 -5.05 8.68
N CYS A 113 3.77 -3.77 8.94
CA CYS A 113 4.99 -3.06 8.52
C CYS A 113 6.23 -3.70 9.13
N ASP A 114 6.21 -3.99 10.43
CA ASP A 114 7.30 -4.66 11.12
C ASP A 114 7.61 -6.03 10.51
N MET A 115 6.58 -6.82 10.20
CA MET A 115 6.75 -8.12 9.59
C MET A 115 7.33 -8.01 8.18
N ALA A 116 6.79 -7.14 7.36
CA ALA A 116 7.27 -6.90 5.99
C ALA A 116 8.74 -6.43 6.00
N HIS A 117 9.07 -5.44 6.81
CA HIS A 117 10.42 -4.88 6.88
C HIS A 117 11.46 -5.87 7.40
N ARG A 118 11.12 -6.75 8.36
CA ARG A 118 12.03 -7.84 8.81
C ARG A 118 12.44 -8.77 7.68
N HIS A 119 11.58 -8.92 6.69
CA HIS A 119 11.86 -9.74 5.51
C HIS A 119 12.35 -8.93 4.29
N GLY A 120 12.66 -7.64 4.47
CA GLY A 120 13.17 -6.77 3.42
C GLY A 120 12.11 -6.32 2.40
N MET A 121 10.82 -6.55 2.69
CA MET A 121 9.70 -6.10 1.87
C MET A 121 9.35 -4.64 2.18
N ARG A 122 8.69 -3.95 1.25
CA ARG A 122 8.10 -2.62 1.43
C ARG A 122 6.60 -2.72 1.63
N VAL A 123 6.01 -1.70 2.25
CA VAL A 123 4.56 -1.64 2.49
C VAL A 123 3.94 -0.53 1.65
N HIS A 124 3.05 -0.92 0.76
CA HIS A 124 2.14 -0.05 0.02
C HIS A 124 0.78 -0.03 0.72
N MET A 125 0.21 1.16 0.91
CA MET A 125 -1.16 1.33 1.39
C MET A 125 -2.02 1.95 0.29
N ASP A 126 -3.01 1.21 -0.21
CA ASP A 126 -4.10 1.81 -0.99
C ASP A 126 -4.99 2.63 -0.05
N GLY A 127 -4.84 3.93 -0.10
CA GLY A 127 -5.57 4.92 0.69
C GLY A 127 -6.69 5.61 -0.08
N ALA A 128 -7.27 4.96 -1.08
CA ALA A 128 -8.41 5.50 -1.83
C ALA A 128 -9.56 5.94 -0.92
N ARG A 129 -9.66 5.34 0.28
CA ARG A 129 -10.67 5.64 1.31
C ARG A 129 -10.05 6.03 2.65
N ILE A 130 -8.81 6.51 2.67
CA ILE A 130 -8.09 6.82 3.91
C ILE A 130 -8.84 7.84 4.79
N ALA A 131 -9.55 8.79 4.21
CA ALA A 131 -10.33 9.76 4.97
C ALA A 131 -11.46 9.10 5.77
N ASN A 132 -12.06 8.02 5.28
CA ASN A 132 -13.07 7.26 6.01
C ASN A 132 -12.46 6.54 7.22
N ALA A 133 -11.27 5.94 7.04
CA ALA A 133 -10.54 5.29 8.13
C ALA A 133 -10.13 6.31 9.20
N VAL A 134 -9.63 7.48 8.79
CA VAL A 134 -9.28 8.57 9.71
C VAL A 134 -10.52 9.06 10.47
N ALA A 135 -11.65 9.25 9.79
CA ALA A 135 -12.90 9.67 10.42
C ALA A 135 -13.37 8.65 11.48
N ALA A 136 -13.30 7.35 11.17
CA ALA A 136 -13.62 6.27 12.11
C ALA A 136 -12.66 6.21 13.31
N SER A 137 -11.44 6.74 13.16
CA SER A 137 -10.38 6.75 14.18
C SER A 137 -10.23 8.09 14.90
N GLY A 138 -11.27 8.90 14.93
CA GLY A 138 -11.31 10.18 15.66
C GLY A 138 -11.11 11.44 14.81
N GLY A 139 -10.94 11.32 13.49
CA GLY A 139 -10.97 12.45 12.55
C GLY A 139 -9.80 13.42 12.64
N THR A 140 -8.65 13.00 13.14
CA THR A 140 -7.50 13.87 13.39
C THR A 140 -6.30 13.56 12.49
N VAL A 141 -5.44 14.56 12.28
CA VAL A 141 -4.14 14.35 11.60
C VAL A 141 -3.25 13.36 12.38
N ALA A 142 -3.36 13.34 13.70
CA ALA A 142 -2.63 12.37 14.52
C ALA A 142 -3.09 10.94 14.22
N ALA A 143 -4.40 10.70 14.04
CA ALA A 143 -4.91 9.38 13.65
C ALA A 143 -4.41 8.97 12.26
N LEU A 144 -4.37 9.91 11.29
CA LEU A 144 -3.77 9.63 9.98
C LEU A 144 -2.30 9.20 10.10
N ARG A 145 -1.50 9.97 10.86
CA ARG A 145 -0.07 9.68 11.03
C ARG A 145 0.14 8.33 11.72
N ALA A 146 -0.63 8.05 12.78
CA ALA A 146 -0.52 6.81 13.52
C ALA A 146 -0.77 5.57 12.65
N MET A 147 -1.72 5.63 11.71
CA MET A 147 -2.03 4.49 10.83
C MET A 147 -1.25 4.49 9.50
N THR A 148 -0.32 5.42 9.30
CA THR A 148 0.48 5.53 8.08
C THR A 148 1.96 5.66 8.39
N VAL A 149 2.48 6.90 8.46
CA VAL A 149 3.91 7.19 8.59
C VAL A 149 4.50 6.68 9.91
N ASP A 150 3.77 6.78 11.01
CA ASP A 150 4.25 6.33 12.32
C ASP A 150 4.20 4.79 12.44
N ALA A 151 3.26 4.16 11.73
CA ALA A 151 3.17 2.70 11.63
C ALA A 151 4.22 2.06 10.70
N GLY A 152 4.91 2.86 9.87
CA GLY A 152 5.98 2.38 9.01
C GLY A 152 5.58 2.12 7.55
N VAL A 153 4.43 2.62 7.07
CA VAL A 153 4.04 2.54 5.66
C VAL A 153 5.08 3.26 4.79
N ASP A 154 5.55 2.64 3.70
CA ASP A 154 6.57 3.22 2.81
C ASP A 154 5.95 4.16 1.77
N VAL A 155 4.81 3.79 1.19
CA VAL A 155 4.08 4.58 0.20
C VAL A 155 2.58 4.45 0.40
N ILE A 156 1.87 5.56 0.25
CA ILE A 156 0.40 5.58 0.26
C ILE A 156 -0.13 6.18 -1.04
N THR A 157 -1.14 5.55 -1.63
CA THR A 157 -1.97 6.16 -2.67
C THR A 157 -3.11 6.90 -1.98
N PHE A 158 -3.02 8.22 -1.94
CA PHE A 158 -3.95 9.07 -1.20
C PHE A 158 -5.14 9.45 -2.08
N GLY A 159 -6.31 8.94 -1.74
CA GLY A 159 -7.52 9.14 -2.54
C GLY A 159 -8.11 10.55 -2.44
N GLY A 160 -8.28 11.20 -3.57
CA GLY A 160 -9.02 12.47 -3.67
C GLY A 160 -10.43 12.27 -4.22
N THR A 161 -10.58 11.50 -5.28
CA THR A 161 -11.85 11.29 -6.00
C THR A 161 -12.97 10.75 -5.10
N LYS A 162 -12.68 9.76 -4.25
CA LYS A 162 -13.68 9.20 -3.32
C LYS A 162 -13.91 10.08 -2.08
N ASN A 163 -13.18 11.20 -1.95
CA ASN A 163 -13.20 12.08 -0.80
C ASN A 163 -13.60 13.52 -1.15
N GLY A 164 -14.37 13.70 -2.22
CA GLY A 164 -15.03 14.98 -2.58
C GLY A 164 -14.30 15.82 -3.63
N LEU A 165 -13.16 15.39 -4.16
CA LEU A 165 -12.58 16.01 -5.35
C LEU A 165 -13.35 15.58 -6.61
N LEU A 166 -13.36 16.44 -7.62
CA LEU A 166 -13.90 16.09 -8.95
C LEU A 166 -13.15 14.91 -9.57
N GLY A 167 -11.83 14.84 -9.33
CA GLY A 167 -10.95 13.76 -9.77
C GLY A 167 -9.50 14.06 -9.38
N GLY A 168 -8.73 13.02 -9.20
CA GLY A 168 -7.30 13.10 -8.88
C GLY A 168 -6.93 12.32 -7.61
N GLU A 169 -5.76 11.75 -7.65
CA GLU A 169 -5.14 10.97 -6.59
C GLU A 169 -3.70 11.44 -6.39
N ALA A 170 -3.11 11.11 -5.26
CA ALA A 170 -1.70 11.37 -5.02
C ALA A 170 -0.99 10.07 -4.63
N VAL A 171 0.19 9.83 -5.18
CA VAL A 171 1.14 8.85 -4.67
C VAL A 171 2.09 9.59 -3.75
N VAL A 172 2.12 9.22 -2.48
CA VAL A 172 2.93 9.88 -1.46
C VAL A 172 3.93 8.86 -0.90
N PHE A 173 5.19 9.01 -1.24
CA PHE A 173 6.27 8.24 -0.65
C PHE A 173 6.64 8.88 0.69
N LEU A 174 6.43 8.13 1.77
CA LEU A 174 6.64 8.60 3.13
C LEU A 174 8.14 8.63 3.52
N ASP A 175 8.98 7.96 2.74
CA ASP A 175 10.42 8.19 2.65
C ASP A 175 10.74 8.77 1.26
N PRO A 176 11.24 10.03 1.17
CA PRO A 176 11.53 10.68 -0.11
C PRO A 176 12.53 9.91 -0.98
N MET A 177 13.45 9.17 -0.37
CA MET A 177 14.45 8.37 -1.12
C MET A 177 13.79 7.20 -1.84
N SER A 178 12.73 6.61 -1.28
CA SER A 178 11.93 5.59 -1.95
C SER A 178 11.19 6.14 -3.15
N GLY A 179 10.82 7.42 -3.13
CA GLY A 179 10.14 8.13 -4.22
C GLY A 179 11.04 8.56 -5.39
N ALA A 180 12.36 8.43 -5.28
CA ALA A 180 13.28 8.89 -6.33
C ALA A 180 13.04 8.19 -7.69
N ARG A 181 12.55 6.96 -7.69
CA ARG A 181 12.18 6.23 -8.91
C ARG A 181 10.86 6.68 -9.53
N GLY A 182 9.98 7.31 -8.76
CA GLY A 182 8.71 7.84 -9.26
C GLY A 182 8.86 9.05 -10.19
N GLN A 183 10.10 9.54 -10.38
CA GLN A 183 10.40 10.65 -11.30
C GLN A 183 10.56 10.20 -12.76
N PHE A 184 10.62 8.92 -13.02
CA PHE A 184 10.80 8.30 -14.33
C PHE A 184 9.63 7.40 -14.68
#